data_c0e0402bc725f04202691b0a03181f75
#
_entry.id   c0e0402bc725f04202691b0a03181f75
#
_cell.length_a   1.000
_cell.length_b   1.000
_cell.length_c   1.000
_cell.angle_alpha   90.00
_cell.angle_beta   90.00
_cell.angle_gamma   90.00
#
_symmetry.space_group_name_H-M   'P 1'
#
loop_
_entity.id
_entity.type
_entity.pdbx_description
1 polymer ?
#
loop_
_entity_poly.entity_id
_entity_poly.type
_entity_poly.pdbx_seq_one_letter_code
_entity_poly.pdbx_strand_id
1 'polypeptide(L)'
;WIRVGADGRLWAMNPENGFFGVAPGTNEKSNPNALHTTQKGTIFTNVVLNTDNNTVWWEGLDKNPPKHAIDWKGNPWDDEAKAAGVKGAHPNSRFTAPAKNCPCISKEFDNPKGVPLSAIVFGGRRAKTAPLVYQSKSWNNGVFVGSIMASETTAAATGAVGVVRRDPMAMRPFCGYNMGDYFKHWIEMGTKVKNQPKIFNVNWFRLDDEGNFLWPGFGENMRVLEWIIKRCEGEVGAVETPIGYVPDVKDINLEGSGVSEETLKELLTVDKDTWMKEAEGIEEFYKQFGDRLPKELSGELATLKANLK
;
A
#
# COMPACT_ATOMS: atom_id res chain seq x y z
N TRP A 1 -17.03 -4.27 -0.13
CA TRP A 1 -18.43 -3.83 -0.13
C TRP A 1 -18.58 -2.56 0.69
N ILE A 2 -19.05 -1.50 0.04
CA ILE A 2 -19.22 -0.19 0.69
C ILE A 2 -20.65 0.29 0.42
N ARG A 3 -21.29 0.85 1.44
CA ARG A 3 -22.63 1.47 1.35
C ARG A 3 -22.68 2.76 2.14
N VAL A 4 -23.62 3.63 1.79
CA VAL A 4 -23.96 4.80 2.62
C VAL A 4 -24.91 4.34 3.72
N GLY A 5 -24.57 4.56 4.97
CA GLY A 5 -25.42 4.29 6.13
C GLY A 5 -26.47 5.38 6.34
N ALA A 6 -27.49 5.09 7.15
CA ALA A 6 -28.51 6.08 7.53
C ALA A 6 -27.93 7.28 8.32
N ASP A 7 -26.79 7.09 8.93
CA ASP A 7 -25.99 8.11 9.64
C ASP A 7 -25.19 9.03 8.69
N GLY A 8 -25.32 8.83 7.36
CA GLY A 8 -24.58 9.58 6.34
C GLY A 8 -23.09 9.23 6.22
N ARG A 9 -22.64 8.16 6.86
CA ARG A 9 -21.26 7.64 6.77
C ARG A 9 -21.15 6.55 5.71
N LEU A 10 -19.94 6.29 5.24
CA LEU A 10 -19.61 5.05 4.54
C LEU A 10 -19.44 3.90 5.54
N TRP A 11 -20.05 2.78 5.21
CA TRP A 11 -19.91 1.51 5.92
C TRP A 11 -19.32 0.48 4.99
N ALA A 12 -18.33 -0.25 5.45
CA ALA A 12 -17.62 -1.24 4.66
C ALA A 12 -17.63 -2.62 5.29
N MET A 13 -17.65 -3.63 4.43
CA MET A 13 -17.46 -5.02 4.79
C MET A 13 -16.40 -5.60 3.85
N ASN A 14 -15.39 -6.27 4.42
CA ASN A 14 -14.40 -6.97 3.63
C ASN A 14 -15.04 -8.25 3.03
N PRO A 15 -15.05 -8.43 1.70
CA PRO A 15 -15.56 -9.64 1.07
C PRO A 15 -14.59 -10.82 1.13
N GLU A 16 -13.33 -10.59 1.45
CA GLU A 16 -12.30 -11.62 1.47
C GLU A 16 -12.26 -12.33 2.82
N ASN A 17 -12.12 -13.66 2.78
CA ASN A 17 -12.10 -14.50 3.98
C ASN A 17 -10.70 -14.64 4.60
N GLY A 18 -9.71 -13.91 4.13
CA GLY A 18 -8.35 -14.08 4.63
C GLY A 18 -7.34 -13.07 4.13
N PHE A 19 -6.09 -13.37 4.45
CA PHE A 19 -4.92 -12.62 4.04
C PHE A 19 -4.31 -13.21 2.78
N PHE A 20 -3.95 -12.35 1.85
CA PHE A 20 -3.20 -12.69 0.66
C PHE A 20 -1.83 -12.02 0.70
N GLY A 21 -0.78 -12.81 0.88
CA GLY A 21 0.57 -12.30 1.10
C GLY A 21 1.60 -12.82 0.10
N VAL A 22 2.73 -12.12 0.02
CA VAL A 22 3.92 -12.55 -0.73
C VAL A 22 4.74 -13.47 0.16
N ALA A 23 5.16 -14.65 -0.36
CA ALA A 23 5.97 -15.59 0.40
C ALA A 23 7.45 -15.20 0.46
N PRO A 24 8.17 -14.89 -0.65
CA PRO A 24 9.59 -14.61 -0.62
C PRO A 24 9.95 -13.47 0.34
N GLY A 25 10.96 -13.73 1.18
CA GLY A 25 11.42 -12.77 2.19
C GLY A 25 10.58 -12.66 3.45
N THR A 26 9.38 -13.25 3.48
CA THR A 26 8.56 -13.35 4.69
C THR A 26 9.16 -14.36 5.65
N ASN A 27 9.53 -13.93 6.85
CA ASN A 27 10.21 -14.75 7.86
C ASN A 27 9.85 -14.30 9.28
N GLU A 28 10.32 -15.04 10.28
CA GLU A 28 10.04 -14.79 11.69
C GLU A 28 10.55 -13.41 12.16
N LYS A 29 11.65 -12.92 11.60
CA LYS A 29 12.20 -11.62 11.98
C LYS A 29 11.39 -10.46 11.39
N SER A 30 10.96 -10.56 10.15
CA SER A 30 10.27 -9.47 9.45
C SER A 30 8.75 -9.48 9.68
N ASN A 31 8.13 -10.68 9.72
CA ASN A 31 6.68 -10.83 9.74
C ASN A 31 6.23 -12.02 10.63
N PRO A 32 6.49 -12.02 11.94
CA PRO A 32 6.16 -13.15 12.82
C PRO A 32 4.66 -13.46 12.84
N ASN A 33 3.82 -12.44 12.90
CA ASN A 33 2.36 -12.62 12.90
C ASN A 33 1.84 -13.18 11.57
N ALA A 34 2.44 -12.81 10.43
CA ALA A 34 2.09 -13.40 9.15
C ALA A 34 2.40 -14.89 9.13
N LEU A 35 3.59 -15.31 9.58
CA LEU A 35 3.93 -16.73 9.69
C LEU A 35 2.99 -17.48 10.64
N HIS A 36 2.63 -16.87 11.76
CA HIS A 36 1.65 -17.46 12.68
C HIS A 36 0.31 -17.73 12.00
N THR A 37 -0.18 -16.79 11.18
CA THR A 37 -1.45 -16.95 10.45
C THR A 37 -1.39 -18.04 9.38
N THR A 38 -0.20 -18.35 8.85
CA THR A 38 -0.03 -19.34 7.78
C THR A 38 0.04 -20.78 8.27
N GLN A 39 0.12 -21.02 9.58
CA GLN A 39 0.35 -22.37 10.12
C GLN A 39 -0.81 -23.35 9.93
N LYS A 40 -2.02 -22.86 9.71
CA LYS A 40 -3.21 -23.71 9.59
C LYS A 40 -4.17 -23.24 8.50
N GLY A 41 -4.63 -24.19 7.68
CA GLY A 41 -5.67 -23.94 6.67
C GLY A 41 -5.25 -22.97 5.56
N THR A 42 -3.96 -22.85 5.29
CA THR A 42 -3.39 -21.93 4.32
C THR A 42 -3.18 -22.60 2.97
N ILE A 43 -3.45 -21.86 1.91
CA ILE A 43 -3.11 -22.24 0.53
C ILE A 43 -1.84 -21.48 0.14
N PHE A 44 -0.85 -22.23 -0.36
CA PHE A 44 0.38 -21.68 -0.91
C PHE A 44 0.43 -21.91 -2.42
N THR A 45 0.99 -20.96 -3.16
CA THR A 45 1.20 -21.07 -4.60
C THR A 45 2.65 -20.81 -4.97
N ASN A 46 3.18 -21.68 -5.85
CA ASN A 46 4.53 -21.52 -6.42
C ASN A 46 5.66 -21.47 -5.38
N VAL A 47 5.51 -22.15 -4.28
CA VAL A 47 6.51 -22.35 -3.23
C VAL A 47 7.23 -23.69 -3.40
N VAL A 48 8.26 -23.94 -2.62
CA VAL A 48 8.95 -25.24 -2.55
C VAL A 48 8.13 -26.20 -1.68
N LEU A 49 7.99 -27.44 -2.13
CA LEU A 49 7.47 -28.54 -1.32
C LEU A 49 8.64 -29.30 -0.68
N ASN A 50 8.70 -29.31 0.64
CA ASN A 50 9.56 -30.20 1.40
C ASN A 50 8.92 -31.59 1.44
N THR A 51 9.53 -32.58 0.78
CA THR A 51 8.97 -33.94 0.65
C THR A 51 9.19 -34.80 1.89
N ASP A 52 10.08 -34.41 2.80
CA ASP A 52 10.34 -35.16 4.03
C ASP A 52 9.19 -35.06 5.03
N ASN A 53 8.48 -33.94 5.05
CA ASN A 53 7.45 -33.66 6.07
C ASN A 53 6.20 -33.01 5.51
N ASN A 54 6.07 -32.85 4.19
CA ASN A 54 4.96 -32.18 3.50
C ASN A 54 4.74 -30.72 3.95
N THR A 55 5.83 -30.02 4.29
CA THR A 55 5.78 -28.57 4.57
C THR A 55 6.21 -27.76 3.36
N VAL A 56 6.05 -26.46 3.44
CA VAL A 56 6.45 -25.52 2.39
C VAL A 56 7.68 -24.73 2.81
N TRP A 57 8.44 -24.29 1.82
CA TRP A 57 9.59 -23.41 2.01
C TRP A 57 9.67 -22.39 0.86
N TRP A 58 10.32 -21.27 1.10
CA TRP A 58 10.63 -20.24 0.11
C TRP A 58 11.89 -19.48 0.49
N GLU A 59 12.52 -18.82 -0.47
CA GLU A 59 13.71 -18.04 -0.25
C GLU A 59 13.48 -16.90 0.75
N GLY A 60 14.31 -16.88 1.79
CA GLY A 60 14.23 -15.92 2.88
C GLY A 60 13.31 -16.32 4.03
N LEU A 61 12.67 -17.47 4.00
CA LEU A 61 11.93 -18.01 5.15
C LEU A 61 12.90 -18.27 6.32
N ASP A 62 13.96 -19.01 6.06
CA ASP A 62 15.05 -19.29 6.98
C ASP A 62 16.36 -19.60 6.23
N LYS A 63 17.41 -19.99 6.97
CA LYS A 63 18.73 -20.32 6.41
C LYS A 63 18.89 -21.81 6.05
N ASN A 64 17.87 -22.63 6.27
CA ASN A 64 17.94 -24.08 6.17
C ASN A 64 16.99 -24.60 5.09
N PRO A 65 17.34 -24.49 3.81
CA PRO A 65 16.51 -25.05 2.75
C PRO A 65 16.38 -26.56 2.90
N PRO A 66 15.21 -27.16 2.59
CA PRO A 66 15.00 -28.59 2.72
C PRO A 66 15.93 -29.37 1.81
N LYS A 67 16.39 -30.55 2.29
CA LYS A 67 17.29 -31.41 1.51
C LYS A 67 16.58 -32.10 0.35
N HIS A 68 15.40 -32.67 0.61
CA HIS A 68 14.58 -33.34 -0.38
C HIS A 68 13.36 -32.47 -0.68
N ALA A 69 13.33 -31.90 -1.87
CA ALA A 69 12.34 -30.92 -2.21
C ALA A 69 11.94 -30.93 -3.69
N ILE A 70 10.78 -30.38 -3.97
CA ILE A 70 10.28 -30.12 -5.32
C ILE A 70 10.12 -28.59 -5.47
N ASP A 71 10.68 -28.06 -6.55
CA ASP A 71 10.57 -26.64 -6.89
C ASP A 71 9.14 -26.26 -7.34
N TRP A 72 8.91 -24.97 -7.51
CA TRP A 72 7.61 -24.43 -7.95
C TRP A 72 7.19 -24.89 -9.36
N LYS A 73 8.10 -25.47 -10.17
CA LYS A 73 7.82 -26.01 -11.50
C LYS A 73 7.52 -27.51 -11.46
N GLY A 74 7.69 -28.17 -10.31
CA GLY A 74 7.50 -29.58 -10.14
C GLY A 74 8.77 -30.43 -10.37
N ASN A 75 9.95 -29.81 -10.45
CA ASN A 75 11.22 -30.53 -10.61
C ASN A 75 11.86 -30.86 -9.25
N PRO A 76 12.66 -31.91 -9.13
CA PRO A 76 13.53 -32.11 -7.98
C PRO A 76 14.42 -30.89 -7.74
N TRP A 77 14.45 -30.42 -6.51
CA TRP A 77 15.27 -29.27 -6.09
C TRP A 77 16.27 -29.73 -5.04
N ASP A 78 17.31 -30.33 -5.52
CA ASP A 78 18.39 -30.98 -4.77
C ASP A 78 19.59 -30.02 -4.57
N ASP A 79 20.67 -30.56 -4.02
CA ASP A 79 21.87 -29.78 -3.74
C ASP A 79 22.60 -29.32 -5.02
N GLU A 80 22.46 -30.07 -6.14
CA GLU A 80 23.02 -29.67 -7.43
C GLU A 80 22.26 -28.45 -8.00
N ALA A 81 20.94 -28.49 -8.00
CA ALA A 81 20.10 -27.39 -8.42
C ALA A 81 20.35 -26.12 -7.57
N LYS A 82 20.48 -26.27 -6.24
CA LYS A 82 20.80 -25.16 -5.31
C LYS A 82 22.20 -24.58 -5.60
N ALA A 83 23.21 -25.42 -5.80
CA ALA A 83 24.56 -24.99 -6.13
C ALA A 83 24.63 -24.27 -7.49
N ALA A 84 23.78 -24.66 -8.44
CA ALA A 84 23.61 -23.98 -9.72
C ALA A 84 22.84 -22.64 -9.61
N GLY A 85 22.37 -22.24 -8.42
CA GLY A 85 21.65 -21.00 -8.18
C GLY A 85 20.16 -21.04 -8.61
N VAL A 86 19.61 -22.23 -8.87
CA VAL A 86 18.20 -22.40 -9.22
C VAL A 86 17.35 -22.04 -7.99
N LYS A 87 16.40 -21.12 -8.18
CA LYS A 87 15.45 -20.77 -7.12
C LYS A 87 14.36 -21.82 -7.01
N GLY A 88 14.10 -22.26 -5.77
CA GLY A 88 13.09 -23.27 -5.50
C GLY A 88 11.67 -22.71 -5.54
N ALA A 89 11.46 -21.50 -5.05
CA ALA A 89 10.17 -20.78 -5.15
C ALA A 89 10.18 -19.74 -6.27
N HIS A 90 9.00 -19.47 -6.81
CA HIS A 90 8.84 -18.35 -7.76
C HIS A 90 9.00 -17.00 -7.04
N PRO A 91 9.64 -15.97 -7.64
CA PRO A 91 9.79 -14.66 -7.00
C PRO A 91 8.48 -13.98 -6.61
N ASN A 92 7.37 -14.37 -7.22
CA ASN A 92 6.02 -13.90 -6.92
C ASN A 92 5.14 -15.00 -6.32
N SER A 93 5.74 -15.97 -5.60
CA SER A 93 4.98 -16.97 -4.84
C SER A 93 4.14 -16.33 -3.75
N ARG A 94 2.97 -16.92 -3.48
CA ARG A 94 1.95 -16.33 -2.61
C ARG A 94 1.42 -17.31 -1.59
N PHE A 95 0.79 -16.77 -0.56
CA PHE A 95 -0.04 -17.54 0.36
C PHE A 95 -1.39 -16.84 0.59
N THR A 96 -2.42 -17.64 0.90
CA THR A 96 -3.72 -17.17 1.37
C THR A 96 -4.05 -17.89 2.67
N ALA A 97 -4.13 -17.15 3.77
CA ALA A 97 -4.41 -17.67 5.10
C ALA A 97 -5.79 -17.19 5.58
N PRO A 98 -6.57 -18.01 6.32
CA PRO A 98 -7.85 -17.57 6.86
C PRO A 98 -7.70 -16.39 7.82
N ALA A 99 -8.57 -15.37 7.68
CA ALA A 99 -8.56 -14.19 8.56
C ALA A 99 -8.71 -14.55 10.04
N LYS A 100 -9.47 -15.60 10.35
CA LYS A 100 -9.66 -16.11 11.72
C LYS A 100 -8.37 -16.59 12.41
N ASN A 101 -7.31 -16.83 11.66
CA ASN A 101 -6.00 -17.16 12.22
C ASN A 101 -5.25 -15.91 12.74
N CYS A 102 -5.74 -14.70 12.45
CA CYS A 102 -5.15 -13.47 12.96
C CYS A 102 -5.39 -13.36 14.47
N PRO A 103 -4.34 -13.22 15.29
CA PRO A 103 -4.49 -13.16 16.75
C PRO A 103 -5.23 -11.90 17.23
N CYS A 104 -5.28 -10.85 16.44
CA CYS A 104 -5.94 -9.58 16.75
C CYS A 104 -7.14 -9.29 15.82
N ILE A 105 -7.78 -10.32 15.28
CA ILE A 105 -8.97 -10.13 14.42
C ILE A 105 -10.07 -9.38 15.18
N SER A 106 -10.67 -8.39 14.54
CA SER A 106 -11.79 -7.64 15.09
C SER A 106 -13.02 -8.55 15.28
N LYS A 107 -13.76 -8.37 16.37
CA LYS A 107 -15.06 -9.02 16.58
C LYS A 107 -16.09 -8.62 15.52
N GLU A 108 -15.89 -7.47 14.88
CA GLU A 108 -16.76 -6.94 13.84
C GLU A 108 -16.40 -7.44 12.43
N PHE A 109 -15.38 -8.31 12.29
CA PHE A 109 -14.92 -8.78 10.98
C PHE A 109 -16.05 -9.42 10.15
N ASP A 110 -16.87 -10.26 10.78
CA ASP A 110 -18.02 -10.94 10.14
C ASP A 110 -19.36 -10.21 10.34
N ASN A 111 -19.35 -8.96 10.82
CA ASN A 111 -20.58 -8.21 11.02
C ASN A 111 -21.25 -7.92 9.66
N PRO A 112 -22.48 -8.44 9.41
CA PRO A 112 -23.16 -8.23 8.13
C PRO A 112 -23.56 -6.78 7.87
N LYS A 113 -23.55 -5.93 8.89
CA LYS A 113 -23.76 -4.47 8.75
C LYS A 113 -22.49 -3.76 8.28
N GLY A 114 -21.35 -4.42 8.39
CA GLY A 114 -20.04 -3.82 8.18
C GLY A 114 -19.60 -2.93 9.35
N VAL A 115 -18.60 -2.13 9.11
CA VAL A 115 -18.06 -1.13 10.05
C VAL A 115 -18.02 0.26 9.40
N PRO A 116 -18.19 1.34 10.18
CA PRO A 116 -18.08 2.69 9.64
C PRO A 116 -16.65 3.01 9.26
N LEU A 117 -16.46 3.69 8.12
CA LEU A 117 -15.15 4.14 7.66
C LEU A 117 -14.84 5.52 8.20
N SER A 118 -13.68 5.67 8.85
CA SER A 118 -13.12 6.95 9.29
C SER A 118 -11.98 7.42 8.39
N ALA A 119 -11.26 6.50 7.77
CA ALA A 119 -10.15 6.77 6.86
C ALA A 119 -10.18 5.87 5.62
N ILE A 120 -9.71 6.43 4.50
CA ILE A 120 -9.33 5.70 3.30
C ILE A 120 -7.84 5.98 3.08
N VAL A 121 -7.04 4.93 2.97
CA VAL A 121 -5.58 5.05 2.85
C VAL A 121 -5.15 4.46 1.52
N PHE A 122 -4.60 5.31 0.65
CA PHE A 122 -3.92 4.91 -0.56
C PHE A 122 -2.41 4.79 -0.29
N GLY A 123 -1.70 4.04 -1.11
CA GLY A 123 -0.25 3.94 -0.99
C GLY A 123 0.40 3.34 -2.21
N GLY A 124 1.60 3.83 -2.52
CA GLY A 124 2.42 3.33 -3.61
C GLY A 124 3.89 3.48 -3.27
N ARG A 125 4.73 2.68 -3.94
CA ARG A 125 6.19 2.73 -3.74
C ARG A 125 6.78 3.86 -4.55
N ARG A 126 7.31 4.89 -3.87
CA ARG A 126 8.01 6.01 -4.50
C ARG A 126 9.32 6.28 -3.75
N ALA A 127 10.45 6.21 -4.48
CA ALA A 127 11.78 6.39 -3.87
C ALA A 127 12.02 7.83 -3.40
N LYS A 128 11.51 8.84 -4.10
CA LYS A 128 11.84 10.26 -3.83
C LYS A 128 10.63 11.20 -3.72
N THR A 129 9.48 10.92 -4.34
CA THR A 129 8.43 11.91 -4.55
C THR A 129 7.46 12.05 -3.38
N ALA A 130 6.77 10.98 -2.99
CA ALA A 130 5.72 11.05 -1.99
C ALA A 130 6.29 11.07 -0.57
N PRO A 131 5.79 11.95 0.34
CA PRO A 131 6.17 11.89 1.75
C PRO A 131 5.68 10.60 2.42
N LEU A 132 6.17 10.33 3.64
CA LEU A 132 5.79 9.18 4.46
C LEU A 132 4.28 9.04 4.60
N VAL A 133 3.61 10.16 4.83
CA VAL A 133 2.15 10.25 4.90
C VAL A 133 1.68 11.67 4.59
N TYR A 134 0.53 11.79 3.92
CA TYR A 134 -0.21 13.05 3.84
C TYR A 134 -1.71 12.80 3.74
N GLN A 135 -2.49 13.75 4.26
CA GLN A 135 -3.94 13.79 4.20
C GLN A 135 -4.39 14.70 3.06
N SER A 136 -5.40 14.32 2.30
CA SER A 136 -6.05 15.18 1.31
C SER A 136 -6.76 16.37 1.94
N LYS A 137 -6.89 17.49 1.19
CA LYS A 137 -7.54 18.72 1.65
C LYS A 137 -9.07 18.64 1.64
N SER A 138 -9.64 17.80 0.78
CA SER A 138 -11.08 17.62 0.61
C SER A 138 -11.37 16.23 0.04
N TRP A 139 -12.65 15.88 -0.13
CA TRP A 139 -13.04 14.65 -0.81
C TRP A 139 -12.56 14.62 -2.27
N ASN A 140 -12.78 15.69 -3.05
CA ASN A 140 -12.34 15.74 -4.45
C ASN A 140 -10.82 15.70 -4.56
N ASN A 141 -10.09 16.40 -3.67
CA ASN A 141 -8.65 16.28 -3.57
C ASN A 141 -8.22 14.84 -3.20
N GLY A 142 -8.96 14.15 -2.34
CA GLY A 142 -8.73 12.73 -2.02
C GLY A 142 -8.94 11.80 -3.21
N VAL A 143 -9.97 12.05 -4.02
CA VAL A 143 -10.17 11.32 -5.28
C VAL A 143 -9.02 11.60 -6.25
N PHE A 144 -8.55 12.84 -6.32
CA PHE A 144 -7.35 13.19 -7.10
C PHE A 144 -6.13 12.40 -6.60
N VAL A 145 -5.85 12.41 -5.28
CA VAL A 145 -4.75 11.64 -4.68
C VAL A 145 -4.81 10.16 -5.05
N GLY A 146 -5.99 9.53 -4.98
CA GLY A 146 -6.18 8.15 -5.38
C GLY A 146 -5.99 7.93 -6.89
N SER A 147 -6.48 8.86 -7.73
CA SER A 147 -6.43 8.74 -9.19
C SER A 147 -5.01 8.85 -9.75
N ILE A 148 -4.12 9.58 -9.08
CA ILE A 148 -2.71 9.76 -9.48
C ILE A 148 -1.77 8.73 -8.86
N MET A 149 -2.27 7.81 -8.04
CA MET A 149 -1.45 6.83 -7.36
C MET A 149 -0.52 6.11 -8.32
N ALA A 150 0.72 5.94 -7.91
CA ALA A 150 1.75 5.29 -8.71
C ALA A 150 2.71 4.49 -7.84
N SER A 151 3.23 3.41 -8.41
CA SER A 151 4.30 2.61 -7.80
C SER A 151 5.45 2.44 -8.77
N GLU A 152 6.67 2.53 -8.27
CA GLU A 152 7.85 2.19 -9.02
C GLU A 152 8.00 0.67 -9.10
N THR A 153 8.45 0.16 -10.25
CA THR A 153 8.68 -1.26 -10.48
C THR A 153 9.84 -1.78 -9.63
N THR A 154 9.73 -3.04 -9.22
CA THR A 154 10.78 -3.75 -8.46
C THR A 154 11.39 -4.87 -9.29
N ALA A 155 12.45 -5.49 -8.76
CA ALA A 155 13.09 -6.66 -9.37
C ALA A 155 12.15 -7.89 -9.53
N ALA A 156 11.02 -7.93 -8.82
CA ALA A 156 10.00 -8.96 -8.96
C ALA A 156 9.08 -8.76 -10.19
N ALA A 157 9.09 -7.55 -10.77
CA ALA A 157 8.35 -7.24 -11.99
C ALA A 157 9.18 -7.52 -13.24
N THR A 158 8.51 -7.85 -14.33
CA THR A 158 9.18 -7.91 -15.65
C THR A 158 9.45 -6.49 -16.14
N GLY A 159 10.69 -6.20 -16.53
CA GLY A 159 11.11 -4.89 -17.05
C GLY A 159 12.13 -4.16 -16.17
N ALA A 160 12.37 -2.89 -16.45
CA ALA A 160 13.32 -2.08 -15.71
C ALA A 160 12.82 -1.75 -14.30
N VAL A 161 13.74 -1.78 -13.33
CA VAL A 161 13.47 -1.37 -11.93
C VAL A 161 13.36 0.15 -11.85
N GLY A 162 12.51 0.66 -10.97
CA GLY A 162 12.36 2.10 -10.69
C GLY A 162 11.48 2.85 -11.71
N VAL A 163 10.85 2.15 -12.65
CA VAL A 163 9.91 2.78 -13.60
C VAL A 163 8.58 3.08 -12.91
N VAL A 164 8.14 4.32 -12.98
CA VAL A 164 6.86 4.77 -12.42
C VAL A 164 5.69 4.18 -13.22
N ARG A 165 4.88 3.35 -12.56
CA ARG A 165 3.66 2.79 -13.11
C ARG A 165 2.45 3.40 -12.40
N ARG A 166 1.60 4.08 -13.18
CA ARG A 166 0.32 4.59 -12.68
C ARG A 166 -0.65 3.44 -12.43
N ASP A 167 -1.22 3.41 -11.25
CA ASP A 167 -2.20 2.41 -10.83
C ASP A 167 -3.27 3.09 -9.96
N PRO A 168 -4.19 3.84 -10.58
CA PRO A 168 -5.20 4.59 -9.85
C PRO A 168 -5.93 3.75 -8.81
N MET A 169 -5.90 4.19 -7.55
CA MET A 169 -6.57 3.54 -6.42
C MET A 169 -6.25 2.04 -6.25
N ALA A 170 -5.12 1.55 -6.82
CA ALA A 170 -4.77 0.13 -6.95
C ALA A 170 -5.86 -0.72 -7.64
N MET A 171 -6.68 -0.09 -8.50
CA MET A 171 -7.86 -0.73 -9.09
C MET A 171 -7.67 -1.12 -10.56
N ARG A 172 -6.55 -0.76 -11.17
CA ARG A 172 -6.36 -0.98 -12.62
C ARG A 172 -6.58 -2.43 -13.08
N PRO A 173 -6.12 -3.47 -12.38
CA PRO A 173 -6.39 -4.85 -12.77
C PRO A 173 -7.84 -5.29 -12.56
N PHE A 174 -8.64 -4.53 -11.81
CA PHE A 174 -9.98 -4.91 -11.37
C PHE A 174 -11.08 -4.07 -12.00
N CYS A 175 -10.76 -2.95 -12.64
CA CYS A 175 -11.71 -2.07 -13.29
C CYS A 175 -11.87 -2.46 -14.76
N GLY A 176 -12.98 -3.11 -15.12
CA GLY A 176 -13.28 -3.61 -16.47
C GLY A 176 -13.87 -2.56 -17.41
N TYR A 177 -13.85 -1.27 -17.07
CA TYR A 177 -14.38 -0.16 -17.86
C TYR A 177 -13.46 1.07 -17.76
N ASN A 178 -13.82 2.18 -18.44
CA ASN A 178 -12.98 3.39 -18.41
C ASN A 178 -12.89 3.94 -16.99
N MET A 179 -11.68 4.10 -16.47
CA MET A 179 -11.47 4.58 -15.11
C MET A 179 -11.90 6.03 -14.89
N GLY A 180 -12.03 6.83 -15.94
CA GLY A 180 -12.65 8.15 -15.84
C GLY A 180 -14.07 8.09 -15.27
N ASP A 181 -14.87 7.08 -15.69
CA ASP A 181 -16.20 6.84 -15.14
C ASP A 181 -16.14 6.37 -13.67
N TYR A 182 -15.12 5.59 -13.31
CA TYR A 182 -14.88 5.19 -11.92
C TYR A 182 -14.54 6.40 -11.04
N PHE A 183 -13.68 7.32 -11.51
CA PHE A 183 -13.38 8.56 -10.81
C PHE A 183 -14.63 9.44 -10.66
N LYS A 184 -15.44 9.54 -11.71
CA LYS A 184 -16.70 10.26 -11.66
C LYS A 184 -17.63 9.71 -10.57
N HIS A 185 -17.73 8.39 -10.47
CA HIS A 185 -18.50 7.75 -9.40
C HIS A 185 -18.00 8.16 -8.01
N TRP A 186 -16.66 8.18 -7.79
CA TRP A 186 -16.09 8.65 -6.53
C TRP A 186 -16.45 10.10 -6.23
N ILE A 187 -16.35 11.00 -7.23
CA ILE A 187 -16.74 12.41 -7.08
C ILE A 187 -18.23 12.51 -6.68
N GLU A 188 -19.10 11.79 -7.38
CA GLU A 188 -20.54 11.78 -7.10
C GLU A 188 -20.86 11.23 -5.70
N MET A 189 -20.12 10.23 -5.24
CA MET A 189 -20.30 9.71 -3.88
C MET A 189 -20.01 10.75 -2.83
N GLY A 190 -19.07 11.68 -3.06
CA GLY A 190 -18.81 12.80 -2.17
C GLY A 190 -20.03 13.68 -1.90
N THR A 191 -20.97 13.78 -2.84
CA THR A 191 -22.21 14.55 -2.65
C THR A 191 -23.25 13.79 -1.82
N LYS A 192 -23.15 12.46 -1.76
CA LYS A 192 -24.11 11.58 -1.06
C LYS A 192 -23.69 11.27 0.37
N VAL A 193 -22.39 11.34 0.66
CA VAL A 193 -21.80 11.01 1.96
C VAL A 193 -21.70 12.28 2.79
N LYS A 194 -22.57 12.43 3.79
CA LYS A 194 -22.60 13.63 4.65
C LYS A 194 -21.41 13.68 5.60
N ASN A 195 -21.04 12.53 6.16
CA ASN A 195 -19.92 12.37 7.09
C ASN A 195 -18.81 11.61 6.38
N GLN A 196 -18.04 12.33 5.56
CA GLN A 196 -17.00 11.75 4.71
C GLN A 196 -15.81 11.25 5.55
N PRO A 197 -15.26 10.07 5.24
CA PRO A 197 -13.97 9.65 5.78
C PRO A 197 -12.85 10.57 5.25
N LYS A 198 -11.79 10.74 6.03
CA LYS A 198 -10.59 11.41 5.57
C LYS A 198 -9.82 10.50 4.61
N ILE A 199 -9.15 11.08 3.61
CA ILE A 199 -8.36 10.33 2.64
C ILE A 199 -6.88 10.64 2.83
N PHE A 200 -6.06 9.60 2.89
CA PHE A 200 -4.63 9.69 3.12
C PHE A 200 -3.85 8.97 2.02
N ASN A 201 -2.59 9.35 1.84
CA ASN A 201 -1.60 8.59 1.09
C ASN A 201 -0.43 8.27 2.01
N VAL A 202 0.12 7.06 1.89
CA VAL A 202 1.30 6.60 2.62
C VAL A 202 2.38 6.10 1.66
N ASN A 203 3.63 6.29 2.02
CA ASN A 203 4.78 5.79 1.26
C ASN A 203 5.88 5.29 2.21
N TRP A 204 6.00 3.98 2.36
CA TRP A 204 7.00 3.32 3.22
C TRP A 204 8.39 3.21 2.58
N PHE A 205 8.60 3.71 1.34
CA PHE A 205 9.67 3.26 0.46
C PHE A 205 10.59 4.40 -0.01
N ARG A 206 10.63 5.52 0.72
CA ARG A 206 11.60 6.56 0.43
C ARG A 206 13.02 6.08 0.70
N LEU A 207 13.93 6.43 -0.22
CA LEU A 207 15.34 6.07 -0.17
C LEU A 207 16.19 7.30 0.05
N ASP A 208 17.30 7.12 0.79
CA ASP A 208 18.40 8.05 0.82
C ASP A 208 19.17 8.07 -0.52
N ASP A 209 20.26 8.80 -0.59
CA ASP A 209 21.09 8.90 -1.81
C ASP A 209 21.95 7.65 -2.04
N GLU A 210 22.19 6.85 -1.01
CA GLU A 210 22.84 5.55 -1.06
C GLU A 210 21.90 4.40 -1.42
N GLY A 211 20.59 4.65 -1.50
CA GLY A 211 19.58 3.67 -1.86
C GLY A 211 19.04 2.85 -0.68
N ASN A 212 19.28 3.28 0.57
CA ASN A 212 18.72 2.64 1.75
C ASN A 212 17.33 3.21 2.09
N PHE A 213 16.48 2.40 2.71
CA PHE A 213 15.19 2.89 3.19
C PHE A 213 15.34 3.85 4.36
N LEU A 214 14.75 5.03 4.23
CA LEU A 214 14.67 6.03 5.30
C LEU A 214 13.68 5.64 6.40
N TRP A 215 12.66 4.86 6.07
CA TRP A 215 11.66 4.36 7.02
C TRP A 215 11.81 2.85 7.23
N PRO A 216 11.84 2.38 8.48
CA PRO A 216 12.06 0.96 8.76
C PRO A 216 10.95 0.03 8.26
N GLY A 217 9.72 0.55 8.15
CA GLY A 217 8.58 -0.25 7.76
C GLY A 217 8.06 -1.19 8.85
N PHE A 218 7.33 -2.23 8.46
CA PHE A 218 6.80 -3.29 9.33
C PHE A 218 6.05 -2.73 10.55
N GLY A 219 6.45 -3.09 11.77
CA GLY A 219 5.82 -2.63 13.01
C GLY A 219 5.81 -1.10 13.16
N GLU A 220 6.81 -0.41 12.63
CA GLU A 220 6.93 1.05 12.73
C GLU A 220 5.84 1.78 11.91
N ASN A 221 5.22 1.10 10.94
CA ASN A 221 4.08 1.65 10.19
C ASN A 221 2.88 1.98 11.11
N MET A 222 2.76 1.31 12.26
CA MET A 222 1.71 1.61 13.26
C MET A 222 1.80 3.02 13.79
N ARG A 223 2.98 3.64 13.86
CA ARG A 223 3.18 5.04 14.28
C ARG A 223 2.49 6.03 13.34
N VAL A 224 2.53 5.73 12.05
CA VAL A 224 1.83 6.51 11.02
C VAL A 224 0.33 6.27 11.08
N LEU A 225 -0.10 5.02 11.28
CA LEU A 225 -1.52 4.68 11.45
C LEU A 225 -2.10 5.33 12.71
N GLU A 226 -1.34 5.43 13.80
CA GLU A 226 -1.72 6.17 15.02
C GLU A 226 -2.00 7.64 14.70
N TRP A 227 -1.11 8.32 13.95
CA TRP A 227 -1.35 9.70 13.51
C TRP A 227 -2.61 9.81 12.66
N ILE A 228 -2.83 8.88 11.71
CA ILE A 228 -4.04 8.86 10.87
C ILE A 228 -5.31 8.75 11.74
N ILE A 229 -5.31 7.88 12.75
CA ILE A 229 -6.43 7.73 13.69
C ILE A 229 -6.67 9.01 14.45
N LYS A 230 -5.64 9.58 15.07
CA LYS A 230 -5.72 10.84 15.82
C LYS A 230 -6.19 12.00 14.94
N ARG A 231 -5.80 12.02 13.64
CA ARG A 231 -6.34 12.99 12.66
C ARG A 231 -7.84 12.80 12.42
N CYS A 232 -8.31 11.56 12.36
CA CYS A 232 -9.73 11.27 12.19
C CYS A 232 -10.54 11.71 13.42
N GLU A 233 -9.98 11.53 14.62
CA GLU A 233 -10.59 11.89 15.91
C GLU A 233 -10.46 13.37 16.26
N GLY A 234 -9.64 14.12 15.52
CA GLY A 234 -9.42 15.55 15.74
C GLY A 234 -8.47 15.86 16.92
N GLU A 235 -7.67 14.88 17.34
CA GLU A 235 -6.75 14.97 18.49
C GLU A 235 -5.40 15.61 18.14
N VAL A 236 -5.01 15.61 16.85
CA VAL A 236 -3.74 16.20 16.40
C VAL A 236 -3.95 17.17 15.22
N GLY A 237 -3.06 18.16 15.12
CA GLY A 237 -2.96 19.06 13.99
C GLY A 237 -2.31 18.47 12.75
N ALA A 238 -2.05 19.31 11.77
CA ALA A 238 -1.25 18.98 10.59
C ALA A 238 -0.66 20.24 9.97
N VAL A 239 0.42 20.07 9.22
CA VAL A 239 1.10 21.13 8.47
C VAL A 239 0.61 21.12 7.04
N GLU A 240 0.16 22.26 6.55
CA GLU A 240 -0.30 22.40 5.16
C GLU A 240 0.88 22.44 4.19
N THR A 241 0.74 21.72 3.08
CA THR A 241 1.70 21.67 1.98
C THR A 241 0.97 21.85 0.63
N PRO A 242 1.68 22.03 -0.47
CA PRO A 242 1.07 22.09 -1.80
C PRO A 242 0.20 20.87 -2.14
N ILE A 243 0.52 19.67 -1.62
CA ILE A 243 -0.14 18.40 -1.95
C ILE A 243 -1.20 17.96 -0.95
N GLY A 244 -1.28 18.56 0.22
CA GLY A 244 -2.16 18.15 1.32
C GLY A 244 -1.55 18.48 2.66
N TYR A 245 -1.99 17.80 3.71
CA TYR A 245 -1.55 17.99 5.09
C TYR A 245 -0.61 16.86 5.52
N VAL A 246 0.57 17.20 6.04
CA VAL A 246 1.53 16.27 6.63
C VAL A 246 1.56 16.40 8.16
N PRO A 247 2.05 15.39 8.91
CA PRO A 247 2.29 15.52 10.35
C PRO A 247 3.26 16.66 10.67
N ASP A 248 3.10 17.30 11.82
CA ASP A 248 4.24 17.90 12.49
C ASP A 248 5.16 16.79 13.00
N VAL A 249 6.47 17.00 12.99
CA VAL A 249 7.47 15.98 13.43
C VAL A 249 7.16 15.45 14.84
N LYS A 250 6.73 16.31 15.74
CA LYS A 250 6.37 15.94 17.13
C LYS A 250 5.14 15.04 17.24
N ASP A 251 4.32 14.96 16.20
CA ASP A 251 3.07 14.17 16.21
C ASP A 251 3.29 12.69 15.83
N ILE A 252 4.50 12.34 15.41
CA ILE A 252 4.92 10.95 15.18
C ILE A 252 5.86 10.53 16.33
N ASN A 253 5.45 9.55 17.10
CA ASN A 253 6.31 9.01 18.16
C ASN A 253 7.48 8.23 17.55
N LEU A 254 8.72 8.71 17.74
CA LEU A 254 9.95 8.08 17.24
C LEU A 254 10.68 7.25 18.28
N GLU A 255 10.21 7.20 19.54
CA GLU A 255 10.87 6.46 20.60
C GLU A 255 11.03 4.98 20.22
N GLY A 256 12.29 4.49 20.26
CA GLY A 256 12.62 3.11 19.92
C GLY A 256 12.54 2.73 18.43
N SER A 257 12.19 3.67 17.53
CA SER A 257 12.11 3.40 16.08
C SER A 257 13.46 3.32 15.36
N GLY A 258 14.50 3.92 15.95
CA GLY A 258 15.79 4.11 15.28
C GLY A 258 15.80 5.22 14.23
N VAL A 259 14.70 5.96 14.05
CA VAL A 259 14.57 7.08 13.10
C VAL A 259 14.85 8.39 13.84
N SER A 260 15.70 9.26 13.30
CA SER A 260 15.95 10.58 13.86
C SER A 260 14.86 11.59 13.45
N GLU A 261 14.78 12.72 14.19
CA GLU A 261 13.89 13.81 13.80
C GLU A 261 14.26 14.41 12.43
N GLU A 262 15.54 14.48 12.10
CA GLU A 262 16.04 14.97 10.82
C GLU A 262 15.58 14.06 9.69
N THR A 263 15.69 12.74 9.86
CA THR A 263 15.19 11.76 8.89
C THR A 263 13.68 11.87 8.74
N LEU A 264 12.94 12.06 9.84
CA LEU A 264 11.50 12.25 9.74
C LEU A 264 11.15 13.56 9.00
N LYS A 265 11.86 14.65 9.25
CA LYS A 265 11.67 15.92 8.49
C LYS A 265 11.87 15.70 7.00
N GLU A 266 12.93 14.97 6.62
CA GLU A 266 13.17 14.60 5.22
C GLU A 266 12.00 13.76 4.66
N LEU A 267 11.55 12.74 5.39
CA LEU A 267 10.42 11.88 5.01
C LEU A 267 9.10 12.64 4.82
N LEU A 268 8.91 13.76 5.51
CA LEU A 268 7.71 14.60 5.42
C LEU A 268 7.85 15.77 4.44
N THR A 269 9.04 15.99 3.89
CA THR A 269 9.31 17.10 2.96
C THR A 269 8.62 16.88 1.63
N VAL A 270 7.99 17.95 1.13
CA VAL A 270 7.40 18.06 -0.21
C VAL A 270 8.30 18.97 -1.04
N ASP A 271 9.13 18.35 -1.89
CA ASP A 271 10.01 19.06 -2.82
C ASP A 271 9.22 19.58 -4.03
N LYS A 272 9.20 20.90 -4.22
CA LYS A 272 8.39 21.55 -5.25
C LYS A 272 8.81 21.18 -6.67
N ASP A 273 10.10 21.07 -6.93
CA ASP A 273 10.61 20.79 -8.28
C ASP A 273 10.28 19.34 -8.67
N THR A 274 10.45 18.41 -7.74
CA THR A 274 10.07 17.00 -7.92
C THR A 274 8.58 16.87 -8.16
N TRP A 275 7.75 17.57 -7.40
CA TRP A 275 6.29 17.54 -7.58
C TRP A 275 5.82 18.25 -8.83
N MET A 276 6.53 19.27 -9.32
CA MET A 276 6.22 19.90 -10.62
C MET A 276 6.43 18.90 -11.77
N LYS A 277 7.53 18.14 -11.76
CA LYS A 277 7.77 17.04 -12.73
C LYS A 277 6.72 15.94 -12.61
N GLU A 278 6.33 15.60 -11.38
CA GLU A 278 5.26 14.65 -11.15
C GLU A 278 3.93 15.14 -11.73
N ALA A 279 3.60 16.44 -11.56
CA ALA A 279 2.39 17.05 -12.11
C ALA A 279 2.37 17.03 -13.66
N GLU A 280 3.51 17.17 -14.32
CA GLU A 280 3.64 16.99 -15.77
C GLU A 280 3.34 15.54 -16.17
N GLY A 281 3.88 14.56 -15.43
CA GLY A 281 3.59 13.14 -15.65
C GLY A 281 2.13 12.76 -15.40
N ILE A 282 1.46 13.41 -14.44
CA ILE A 282 0.02 13.26 -14.19
C ILE A 282 -0.79 13.82 -15.35
N GLU A 283 -0.43 14.98 -15.87
CA GLU A 283 -1.11 15.60 -17.01
C GLU A 283 -1.06 14.68 -18.24
N GLU A 284 0.11 14.11 -18.54
CA GLU A 284 0.27 13.14 -19.63
C GLU A 284 -0.57 11.89 -19.40
N PHE A 285 -0.55 11.37 -18.16
CA PHE A 285 -1.35 10.21 -17.78
C PHE A 285 -2.85 10.47 -17.95
N TYR A 286 -3.34 11.66 -17.63
CA TYR A 286 -4.76 12.00 -17.72
C TYR A 286 -5.29 12.08 -19.16
N LYS A 287 -4.43 12.32 -20.16
CA LYS A 287 -4.84 12.36 -21.59
C LYS A 287 -5.50 11.07 -22.06
N GLN A 288 -5.12 9.91 -21.47
CA GLN A 288 -5.71 8.62 -21.86
C GLN A 288 -7.21 8.49 -21.57
N PHE A 289 -7.74 9.31 -20.66
CA PHE A 289 -9.17 9.27 -20.31
C PHE A 289 -10.04 10.14 -21.22
N GLY A 290 -9.42 11.04 -21.97
CA GLY A 290 -10.11 11.95 -22.89
C GLY A 290 -11.26 12.70 -22.18
N ASP A 291 -12.40 12.79 -22.86
CA ASP A 291 -13.59 13.49 -22.35
C ASP A 291 -14.25 12.83 -21.13
N ARG A 292 -13.81 11.64 -20.76
CA ARG A 292 -14.30 10.92 -19.56
C ARG A 292 -13.60 11.32 -18.28
N LEU A 293 -12.48 12.08 -18.37
CA LEU A 293 -11.83 12.62 -17.17
C LEU A 293 -12.74 13.64 -16.49
N PRO A 294 -13.10 13.47 -15.21
CA PRO A 294 -13.87 14.48 -14.48
C PRO A 294 -13.13 15.82 -14.45
N LYS A 295 -13.86 16.91 -14.71
CA LYS A 295 -13.30 18.27 -14.65
C LYS A 295 -12.74 18.65 -13.29
N GLU A 296 -13.28 18.06 -12.23
CA GLU A 296 -12.82 18.21 -10.85
C GLU A 296 -11.35 17.77 -10.73
N LEU A 297 -10.96 16.66 -11.34
CA LEU A 297 -9.58 16.16 -11.31
C LEU A 297 -8.63 17.02 -12.12
N SER A 298 -9.07 17.54 -13.26
CA SER A 298 -8.29 18.54 -14.02
C SER A 298 -8.10 19.83 -13.23
N GLY A 299 -9.14 20.24 -12.48
CA GLY A 299 -9.09 21.39 -11.58
C GLY A 299 -8.11 21.18 -10.41
N GLU A 300 -8.11 20.01 -9.80
CA GLU A 300 -7.15 19.65 -8.73
C GLU A 300 -5.70 19.65 -9.25
N LEU A 301 -5.46 19.14 -10.46
CA LEU A 301 -4.13 19.20 -11.09
C LEU A 301 -3.69 20.65 -11.35
N ALA A 302 -4.58 21.50 -11.85
CA ALA A 302 -4.28 22.92 -12.05
C ALA A 302 -3.96 23.63 -10.72
N THR A 303 -4.72 23.33 -9.66
CA THR A 303 -4.49 23.84 -8.30
C THR A 303 -3.14 23.38 -7.76
N LEU A 304 -2.80 22.09 -7.93
CA LEU A 304 -1.48 21.56 -7.54
C LEU A 304 -0.35 22.34 -8.23
N LYS A 305 -0.41 22.50 -9.56
CA LYS A 305 0.59 23.25 -10.33
C LYS A 305 0.70 24.72 -9.87
N ALA A 306 -0.41 25.33 -9.49
CA ALA A 306 -0.41 26.71 -8.95
C ALA A 306 0.26 26.80 -7.57
N ASN A 307 0.01 25.84 -6.69
CA ASN A 307 0.58 25.79 -5.33
C ASN A 307 2.07 25.44 -5.31
N LEU A 308 2.59 24.84 -6.38
CA LEU A 308 4.01 24.50 -6.51
C LEU A 308 4.87 25.66 -7.04
N LYS A 309 4.28 26.67 -7.66
CA LYS A 309 4.96 27.90 -8.08
C LYS A 309 5.28 28.79 -6.87
#